data_7e8e066d8071e300fcf46007bace23bf
#
_entry.id   7e8e066d8071e300fcf46007bace23bf
#
_cell.length_a   1.000
_cell.length_b   1.000
_cell.length_c   1.000
_cell.angle_alpha   90.00
_cell.angle_beta   90.00
_cell.angle_gamma   90.00
#
_symmetry.space_group_name_H-M   'P 1'
#
loop_
_entity.id
_entity.type
_entity.pdbx_description
1 polymer ?
#
loop_
_entity_poly.entity_id
_entity_poly.type
_entity_poly.pdbx_seq_one_letter_code
_entity_poly.pdbx_strand_id
1 'polypeptide(L)'
;LDVSGISTFRDDVNFISASGNNIVFDKSANKMTFGDNVLAEFGNDSDLLIHHTGSTGYIKNQTGNFYIQNDGVIIIGDQTSSTTGLKFQNGGSIELYHNNSKRFETTSTGAQVTGNLNVTGVLTYDDVTNIDSLGIVTARTGVDVNAGGINVDGGGLNIVGVSTFASNIDANGDLDVDGHTELDNVNVSGIITSAAA
;
A
#
# COMPACT_ATOMS: atom_id res chain seq x y z
N LEU A 1 3.54 8.91 -57.00
CA LEU A 1 4.74 8.14 -57.31
C LEU A 1 4.44 6.66 -57.02
N ASP A 2 4.34 5.83 -58.05
CA ASP A 2 4.24 4.40 -57.88
C ASP A 2 5.64 3.79 -58.11
N VAL A 3 6.17 3.12 -57.10
CA VAL A 3 7.52 2.54 -57.11
C VAL A 3 7.41 1.04 -56.94
N SER A 4 7.57 0.30 -58.03
CA SER A 4 7.61 -1.16 -58.03
C SER A 4 9.05 -1.66 -57.82
N GLY A 5 9.62 -1.42 -56.65
CA GLY A 5 10.99 -1.84 -56.35
C GLY A 5 11.50 -1.20 -55.05
N ILE A 6 12.82 -1.20 -54.89
CA ILE A 6 13.48 -0.58 -53.70
C ILE A 6 13.70 0.91 -53.97
N SER A 7 13.16 1.77 -53.07
CA SER A 7 13.49 3.18 -53.03
C SER A 7 14.51 3.45 -51.91
N THR A 8 15.64 4.07 -52.28
CA THR A 8 16.66 4.47 -51.33
C THR A 8 16.69 5.99 -51.23
N PHE A 9 16.35 6.48 -50.05
CA PHE A 9 16.52 7.88 -49.69
C PHE A 9 17.88 8.09 -49.02
N ARG A 10 18.67 9.07 -49.54
CA ARG A 10 20.03 9.32 -49.08
C ARG A 10 20.11 10.54 -48.14
N ASP A 11 18.99 11.22 -47.95
CA ASP A 11 18.82 12.42 -47.13
C ASP A 11 17.55 12.32 -46.29
N ASP A 12 17.17 13.38 -45.60
CA ASP A 12 15.97 13.43 -44.75
C ASP A 12 14.70 13.16 -45.57
N VAL A 13 13.76 12.48 -44.93
CA VAL A 13 12.44 12.21 -45.50
C VAL A 13 11.37 12.87 -44.62
N ASN A 14 10.61 13.78 -45.28
CA ASN A 14 9.52 14.49 -44.63
C ASN A 14 8.16 14.04 -45.20
N PHE A 15 7.26 13.54 -44.33
CA PHE A 15 5.85 13.39 -44.60
C PHE A 15 5.12 14.61 -44.06
N ILE A 16 4.69 15.51 -44.96
CA ILE A 16 4.13 16.80 -44.61
C ILE A 16 2.62 16.67 -44.50
N SER A 17 2.07 17.07 -43.34
CA SER A 17 0.63 17.19 -43.14
C SER A 17 0.13 18.58 -43.44
N ALA A 18 -1.18 18.72 -43.73
CA ALA A 18 -1.81 20.01 -43.96
C ALA A 18 -1.76 20.96 -42.74
N SER A 19 -1.64 20.40 -41.54
CA SER A 19 -1.55 21.17 -40.28
C SER A 19 -0.14 21.61 -39.91
N GLY A 20 0.88 21.23 -40.69
CA GLY A 20 2.27 21.52 -40.39
C GLY A 20 2.94 20.61 -39.37
N ASN A 21 2.21 19.69 -38.77
CA ASN A 21 2.76 18.68 -37.87
C ASN A 21 3.20 17.48 -38.72
N ASN A 22 4.46 17.15 -38.73
CA ASN A 22 5.04 16.25 -39.72
C ASN A 22 5.61 14.99 -39.06
N ILE A 23 5.77 13.94 -39.88
CA ILE A 23 6.66 12.84 -39.56
C ILE A 23 7.95 13.07 -40.35
N VAL A 24 9.08 13.11 -39.63
CA VAL A 24 10.41 13.38 -40.22
C VAL A 24 11.35 12.23 -39.88
N PHE A 25 11.94 11.64 -40.91
CA PHE A 25 13.12 10.81 -40.73
C PHE A 25 14.35 11.70 -40.95
N ASP A 26 15.04 12.04 -39.87
CA ASP A 26 16.25 12.86 -39.85
C ASP A 26 17.47 11.96 -39.86
N LYS A 27 18.16 11.90 -40.98
CA LYS A 27 19.37 11.09 -41.16
C LYS A 27 20.51 11.57 -40.32
N SER A 28 20.65 12.89 -40.14
CA SER A 28 21.77 13.50 -39.41
C SER A 28 21.67 13.21 -37.91
N ALA A 29 20.46 13.21 -37.38
CA ALA A 29 20.19 12.89 -35.96
C ALA A 29 19.87 11.41 -35.74
N ASN A 30 19.80 10.59 -36.79
CA ASN A 30 19.49 9.16 -36.71
C ASN A 30 18.17 8.90 -35.96
N LYS A 31 17.13 9.66 -36.25
CA LYS A 31 15.82 9.57 -35.56
C LYS A 31 14.65 9.70 -36.51
N MET A 32 13.51 9.13 -36.10
CA MET A 32 12.19 9.42 -36.65
C MET A 32 11.42 10.26 -35.64
N THR A 33 10.94 11.41 -36.05
CA THR A 33 10.15 12.34 -35.22
C THR A 33 8.71 12.34 -35.70
N PHE A 34 7.79 12.11 -34.77
CA PHE A 34 6.37 12.40 -34.91
C PHE A 34 6.13 13.74 -34.25
N GLY A 35 5.71 14.76 -35.00
CA GLY A 35 5.43 16.10 -34.47
C GLY A 35 4.25 16.05 -33.48
N ASP A 36 4.04 17.16 -32.78
CA ASP A 36 2.91 17.27 -31.84
C ASP A 36 1.57 17.03 -32.56
N ASN A 37 0.67 16.32 -31.91
CA ASN A 37 -0.62 15.88 -32.44
C ASN A 37 -0.55 14.96 -33.67
N VAL A 38 0.62 14.44 -34.02
CA VAL A 38 0.76 13.32 -34.96
C VAL A 38 0.62 12.01 -34.18
N LEU A 39 -0.25 11.15 -34.65
CA LEU A 39 -0.50 9.86 -34.01
C LEU A 39 0.29 8.77 -34.74
N ALA A 40 0.99 7.93 -33.98
CA ALA A 40 1.42 6.63 -34.43
C ALA A 40 0.30 5.63 -34.05
N GLU A 41 -0.48 5.20 -35.04
CA GLU A 41 -1.65 4.34 -34.84
C GLU A 41 -1.32 2.91 -35.27
N PHE A 42 -1.77 1.94 -34.49
CA PHE A 42 -1.63 0.52 -34.79
C PHE A 42 -3.00 -0.17 -34.65
N GLY A 43 -3.29 -1.07 -35.56
CA GLY A 43 -4.60 -1.69 -35.71
C GLY A 43 -5.50 -0.97 -36.69
N ASN A 44 -6.54 -1.64 -37.18
CA ASN A 44 -7.42 -1.09 -38.24
C ASN A 44 -8.33 0.03 -37.73
N ASP A 45 -8.65 0.02 -36.44
CA ASP A 45 -9.56 0.96 -35.76
C ASP A 45 -8.84 1.81 -34.72
N SER A 46 -7.53 2.12 -34.97
CA SER A 46 -6.69 2.90 -34.04
C SER A 46 -6.60 2.27 -32.65
N ASP A 47 -6.41 0.95 -32.59
CA ASP A 47 -6.47 0.16 -31.34
C ASP A 47 -5.39 0.55 -30.34
N LEU A 48 -4.18 0.85 -30.81
CA LEU A 48 -3.07 1.36 -30.01
C LEU A 48 -2.54 2.66 -30.61
N LEU A 49 -2.47 3.72 -29.79
CA LEU A 49 -1.98 5.03 -30.19
C LEU A 49 -0.80 5.43 -29.31
N ILE A 50 0.20 6.07 -29.96
CA ILE A 50 1.31 6.74 -29.27
C ILE A 50 1.40 8.14 -29.88
N HIS A 51 1.28 9.17 -29.04
CA HIS A 51 1.37 10.55 -29.51
C HIS A 51 1.74 11.53 -28.39
N HIS A 52 2.12 12.75 -28.77
CA HIS A 52 2.34 13.89 -27.89
C HIS A 52 1.48 15.08 -28.35
N THR A 53 0.87 15.82 -27.41
CA THR A 53 -0.05 16.93 -27.71
C THR A 53 0.61 18.32 -27.66
N GLY A 54 1.93 18.38 -27.49
CA GLY A 54 2.68 19.60 -27.21
C GLY A 54 2.91 19.83 -25.70
N SER A 55 2.15 19.13 -24.85
CA SER A 55 2.31 19.19 -23.39
C SER A 55 2.29 17.83 -22.70
N THR A 56 1.63 16.85 -23.30
CA THR A 56 1.41 15.52 -22.67
C THR A 56 1.67 14.40 -23.67
N GLY A 57 2.44 13.41 -23.27
CA GLY A 57 2.66 12.17 -24.01
C GLY A 57 1.62 11.10 -23.62
N TYR A 58 1.15 10.33 -24.61
CA TYR A 58 0.17 9.28 -24.44
C TYR A 58 0.64 7.97 -25.07
N ILE A 59 0.42 6.86 -24.35
CA ILE A 59 0.32 5.51 -24.89
C ILE A 59 -1.08 5.05 -24.53
N LYS A 60 -1.97 4.89 -25.51
CA LYS A 60 -3.38 4.57 -25.29
C LYS A 60 -3.77 3.32 -26.05
N ASN A 61 -4.19 2.28 -25.33
CA ASN A 61 -4.82 1.10 -25.87
C ASN A 61 -6.35 1.25 -25.78
N GLN A 62 -7.05 1.10 -26.90
CA GLN A 62 -8.51 1.29 -26.98
C GLN A 62 -9.29 -0.02 -26.94
N THR A 63 -8.64 -1.13 -27.26
CA THR A 63 -9.28 -2.44 -27.34
C THR A 63 -8.41 -3.51 -26.69
N GLY A 64 -9.03 -4.48 -26.02
CA GLY A 64 -8.34 -5.62 -25.42
C GLY A 64 -7.36 -5.27 -24.31
N ASN A 65 -6.42 -6.15 -24.04
CA ASN A 65 -5.40 -5.99 -23.00
C ASN A 65 -4.16 -5.28 -23.56
N PHE A 66 -3.54 -4.46 -22.74
CA PHE A 66 -2.24 -3.85 -23.01
C PHE A 66 -1.16 -4.51 -22.15
N TYR A 67 -0.18 -5.15 -22.78
CA TYR A 67 0.93 -5.82 -22.08
C TYR A 67 2.21 -5.01 -22.19
N ILE A 68 2.84 -4.75 -21.05
CA ILE A 68 4.23 -4.29 -20.97
C ILE A 68 5.04 -5.46 -20.43
N GLN A 69 5.83 -6.10 -21.27
CA GLN A 69 6.58 -7.31 -20.94
C GLN A 69 8.08 -7.05 -21.05
N ASN A 70 8.84 -7.54 -20.10
CA ASN A 70 10.29 -7.44 -20.06
C ASN A 70 10.87 -8.65 -19.32
N ASP A 71 11.96 -9.23 -19.82
CA ASP A 71 12.67 -10.32 -19.17
C ASP A 71 13.50 -9.88 -17.96
N GLY A 72 13.65 -8.58 -17.75
CA GLY A 72 14.42 -7.99 -16.65
C GLY A 72 13.53 -7.17 -15.69
N VAL A 73 13.79 -5.88 -15.62
CA VAL A 73 13.15 -4.93 -14.71
C VAL A 73 12.37 -3.87 -15.49
N ILE A 74 11.14 -3.59 -15.10
CA ILE A 74 10.37 -2.42 -15.55
C ILE A 74 10.43 -1.37 -14.45
N ILE A 75 10.87 -0.17 -14.81
CA ILE A 75 10.96 0.98 -13.91
C ILE A 75 10.09 2.12 -14.45
N ILE A 76 9.24 2.67 -13.61
CA ILE A 76 8.52 3.92 -13.86
C ILE A 76 9.05 4.94 -12.86
N GLY A 77 9.67 5.97 -13.35
CA GLY A 77 10.34 6.98 -12.54
C GLY A 77 10.56 8.28 -13.28
N ASP A 78 11.22 9.22 -12.64
CA ASP A 78 11.60 10.49 -13.22
C ASP A 78 13.00 10.40 -13.84
N GLN A 79 13.12 10.75 -15.11
CA GLN A 79 14.38 10.76 -15.84
C GLN A 79 15.34 11.85 -15.32
N THR A 80 14.81 13.00 -14.89
CA THR A 80 15.60 14.17 -14.53
C THR A 80 16.31 14.02 -13.19
N SER A 81 15.63 13.42 -12.22
CA SER A 81 16.13 13.22 -10.85
C SER A 81 16.62 11.79 -10.58
N SER A 82 16.53 10.90 -11.57
CA SER A 82 16.83 9.47 -11.43
C SER A 82 16.06 8.81 -10.26
N THR A 83 14.84 9.31 -9.98
CA THR A 83 14.00 8.78 -8.91
C THR A 83 13.16 7.62 -9.43
N THR A 84 13.17 6.53 -8.69
CA THR A 84 12.28 5.38 -8.94
C THR A 84 10.95 5.65 -8.23
N GLY A 85 9.83 5.54 -8.96
CA GLY A 85 8.48 5.56 -8.40
C GLY A 85 7.93 4.15 -8.20
N LEU A 86 7.97 3.36 -9.27
CA LEU A 86 7.55 1.96 -9.28
C LEU A 86 8.62 1.12 -9.95
N LYS A 87 8.87 -0.05 -9.38
CA LYS A 87 9.74 -1.06 -9.98
C LYS A 87 9.04 -2.41 -9.94
N PHE A 88 9.01 -3.08 -11.08
CA PHE A 88 8.59 -4.46 -11.23
C PHE A 88 9.79 -5.30 -11.66
N GLN A 89 10.09 -6.33 -10.93
CA GLN A 89 11.19 -7.25 -11.23
C GLN A 89 10.62 -8.61 -11.65
N ASN A 90 11.04 -9.12 -12.80
CA ASN A 90 10.60 -10.43 -13.27
C ASN A 90 11.02 -11.53 -12.26
N GLY A 91 10.04 -12.33 -11.80
CA GLY A 91 10.26 -13.34 -10.76
C GLY A 91 10.56 -12.78 -9.36
N GLY A 92 10.45 -11.46 -9.15
CA GLY A 92 10.73 -10.77 -7.91
C GLY A 92 9.58 -9.92 -7.38
N SER A 93 9.92 -8.88 -6.65
CA SER A 93 8.96 -7.99 -6.00
C SER A 93 8.38 -6.93 -6.94
N ILE A 94 7.19 -6.44 -6.58
CA ILE A 94 6.69 -5.12 -6.98
C ILE A 94 7.07 -4.16 -5.86
N GLU A 95 7.73 -3.06 -6.19
CA GLU A 95 8.25 -2.10 -5.23
C GLU A 95 7.71 -0.69 -5.54
N LEU A 96 7.23 0.02 -4.51
CA LEU A 96 6.83 1.42 -4.59
C LEU A 96 7.81 2.27 -3.79
N TYR A 97 8.20 3.39 -4.37
CA TYR A 97 9.20 4.28 -3.80
C TYR A 97 8.65 5.70 -3.58
N HIS A 98 9.20 6.38 -2.60
CA HIS A 98 9.08 7.82 -2.39
C HIS A 98 10.48 8.38 -2.16
N ASN A 99 10.92 9.30 -3.02
CA ASN A 99 12.27 9.88 -3.01
C ASN A 99 13.37 8.80 -2.90
N ASN A 100 13.33 7.81 -3.80
CA ASN A 100 14.25 6.66 -3.85
C ASN A 100 14.27 5.78 -2.58
N SER A 101 13.38 6.00 -1.64
CA SER A 101 13.21 5.14 -0.46
C SER A 101 12.04 4.20 -0.69
N LYS A 102 12.28 2.90 -0.64
CA LYS A 102 11.23 1.89 -0.76
C LYS A 102 10.26 2.01 0.40
N ARG A 103 8.95 2.11 0.11
CA ARG A 103 7.87 2.25 1.09
C ARG A 103 6.93 1.06 1.12
N PHE A 104 6.77 0.38 0.00
CA PHE A 104 5.94 -0.81 -0.11
C PHE A 104 6.64 -1.83 -1.01
N GLU A 105 6.52 -3.11 -0.67
CA GLU A 105 6.94 -4.19 -1.54
C GLU A 105 6.10 -5.45 -1.35
N THR A 106 6.01 -6.28 -2.41
CA THR A 106 5.55 -7.67 -2.29
C THR A 106 6.73 -8.56 -1.92
N THR A 107 6.49 -9.54 -1.05
CA THR A 107 7.48 -10.55 -0.61
C THR A 107 6.97 -11.94 -0.93
N SER A 108 7.79 -12.97 -0.72
CA SER A 108 7.38 -14.37 -0.89
C SER A 108 6.25 -14.81 0.04
N THR A 109 6.03 -14.09 1.15
CA THR A 109 5.03 -14.41 2.18
C THR A 109 3.91 -13.39 2.31
N GLY A 110 3.92 -12.32 1.49
CA GLY A 110 2.90 -11.28 1.56
C GLY A 110 3.38 -9.92 1.09
N ALA A 111 3.11 -8.87 1.85
CA ALA A 111 3.51 -7.50 1.55
C ALA A 111 4.13 -6.82 2.77
N GLN A 112 5.04 -5.88 2.53
CA GLN A 112 5.69 -5.09 3.56
C GLN A 112 5.51 -3.60 3.31
N VAL A 113 5.19 -2.87 4.39
CA VAL A 113 5.18 -1.40 4.42
C VAL A 113 6.35 -0.92 5.28
N THR A 114 7.23 -0.10 4.70
CA THR A 114 8.33 0.54 5.43
C THR A 114 7.93 1.95 5.82
N GLY A 115 7.59 2.16 7.08
CA GLY A 115 7.07 3.39 7.65
C GLY A 115 5.63 3.23 8.17
N ASN A 116 4.88 4.31 8.19
CA ASN A 116 3.53 4.31 8.73
C ASN A 116 2.52 3.84 7.68
N LEU A 117 1.57 2.99 8.08
CA LEU A 117 0.35 2.70 7.34
C LEU A 117 -0.80 3.49 7.97
N ASN A 118 -1.36 4.46 7.24
CA ASN A 118 -2.56 5.19 7.65
C ASN A 118 -3.76 4.67 6.86
N VAL A 119 -4.71 4.05 7.56
CA VAL A 119 -5.96 3.55 6.99
C VAL A 119 -7.08 4.49 7.43
N THR A 120 -7.64 5.27 6.51
CA THR A 120 -8.73 6.22 6.80
C THR A 120 -10.11 5.57 6.86
N GLY A 121 -10.23 4.33 6.41
CA GLY A 121 -11.44 3.51 6.47
C GLY A 121 -11.31 2.38 7.50
N VAL A 122 -12.14 1.36 7.33
CA VAL A 122 -12.09 0.15 8.17
C VAL A 122 -10.97 -0.76 7.68
N LEU A 123 -10.13 -1.21 8.61
CA LEU A 123 -9.19 -2.29 8.36
C LEU A 123 -9.80 -3.59 8.91
N THR A 124 -10.13 -4.52 8.04
CA THR A 124 -10.67 -5.83 8.40
C THR A 124 -9.56 -6.87 8.35
N TYR A 125 -9.44 -7.64 9.40
CA TYR A 125 -8.57 -8.82 9.46
C TYR A 125 -9.45 -10.07 9.53
N ASP A 126 -9.13 -11.09 8.77
CA ASP A 126 -9.75 -12.41 8.92
C ASP A 126 -9.05 -13.17 10.05
N ASP A 127 -7.71 -13.08 10.13
CA ASP A 127 -6.90 -13.76 11.13
C ASP A 127 -5.67 -12.92 11.47
N VAL A 128 -5.52 -12.55 12.74
CA VAL A 128 -4.34 -11.84 13.26
C VAL A 128 -3.72 -12.66 14.36
N THR A 129 -2.55 -13.23 14.09
CA THR A 129 -1.84 -14.06 15.07
C THR A 129 -1.29 -13.21 16.22
N ASN A 130 -0.76 -12.02 15.93
CA ASN A 130 -0.17 -11.13 16.92
C ASN A 130 -0.43 -9.67 16.59
N ILE A 131 -0.76 -8.88 17.60
CA ILE A 131 -0.73 -7.41 17.55
C ILE A 131 0.28 -6.96 18.60
N ASP A 132 1.41 -6.42 18.16
CA ASP A 132 2.40 -5.78 19.02
C ASP A 132 2.23 -4.26 18.93
N SER A 133 1.90 -3.63 20.05
CA SER A 133 1.71 -2.18 20.16
C SER A 133 2.67 -1.62 21.22
N LEU A 134 3.62 -0.80 20.78
CA LEU A 134 4.53 -0.06 21.70
C LEU A 134 3.85 1.15 22.34
N GLY A 135 2.63 1.47 21.97
CA GLY A 135 1.88 2.62 22.47
C GLY A 135 0.53 2.21 23.05
N ILE A 136 -0.44 3.11 22.94
CA ILE A 136 -1.79 2.93 23.47
C ILE A 136 -2.67 2.23 22.43
N VAL A 137 -3.38 1.19 22.84
CA VAL A 137 -4.48 0.61 22.09
C VAL A 137 -5.79 1.22 22.59
N THR A 138 -6.52 1.91 21.73
CA THR A 138 -7.83 2.49 22.06
C THR A 138 -8.94 1.70 21.39
N ALA A 139 -9.74 0.98 22.17
CA ALA A 139 -10.99 0.35 21.73
C ALA A 139 -12.18 1.22 22.19
N ARG A 140 -12.93 1.81 21.25
CA ARG A 140 -14.01 2.76 21.59
C ARG A 140 -15.30 2.06 21.99
N THR A 141 -15.54 0.87 21.49
CA THR A 141 -16.80 0.11 21.73
C THR A 141 -16.63 -1.10 22.64
N GLY A 142 -15.40 -1.52 22.92
CA GLY A 142 -15.08 -2.63 23.79
C GLY A 142 -14.00 -3.54 23.27
N VAL A 143 -13.52 -4.42 24.13
CA VAL A 143 -12.60 -5.52 23.82
C VAL A 143 -13.29 -6.80 24.26
N ASP A 144 -13.52 -7.72 23.33
CA ASP A 144 -14.06 -9.07 23.61
C ASP A 144 -12.92 -10.09 23.55
N VAL A 145 -12.68 -10.80 24.64
CA VAL A 145 -11.64 -11.82 24.75
C VAL A 145 -12.30 -13.16 25.00
N ASN A 146 -12.52 -13.91 23.93
CA ASN A 146 -13.27 -15.18 23.96
C ASN A 146 -12.52 -16.35 24.62
N ALA A 147 -11.19 -16.31 24.63
CA ALA A 147 -10.36 -17.35 25.24
C ALA A 147 -8.99 -16.80 25.66
N GLY A 148 -8.31 -17.48 26.57
CA GLY A 148 -6.93 -17.15 26.99
C GLY A 148 -6.81 -16.04 28.03
N GLY A 149 -7.82 -15.20 28.22
CA GLY A 149 -7.82 -14.14 29.22
C GLY A 149 -6.95 -12.93 28.87
N ILE A 150 -6.81 -12.02 29.82
CA ILE A 150 -5.97 -10.80 29.74
C ILE A 150 -4.87 -10.95 30.78
N ASN A 151 -3.60 -10.94 30.33
CA ASN A 151 -2.44 -10.89 31.19
C ASN A 151 -1.89 -9.45 31.27
N VAL A 152 -1.72 -8.93 32.48
CA VAL A 152 -1.13 -7.59 32.74
C VAL A 152 0.11 -7.79 33.59
N ASP A 153 1.28 -7.82 32.96
CA ASP A 153 2.56 -8.10 33.64
C ASP A 153 3.10 -6.93 34.49
N GLY A 154 2.57 -5.73 34.29
CA GLY A 154 2.99 -4.55 35.05
C GLY A 154 1.99 -3.41 34.95
N GLY A 155 2.03 -2.48 35.89
CA GLY A 155 1.21 -1.28 35.91
C GLY A 155 -0.24 -1.43 36.38
N GLY A 156 -0.74 -2.64 36.47
CA GLY A 156 -2.10 -2.94 36.95
C GLY A 156 -3.22 -2.68 35.94
N LEU A 157 -4.42 -3.06 36.30
CA LEU A 157 -5.67 -2.87 35.56
C LEU A 157 -6.55 -1.84 36.29
N ASN A 158 -6.81 -0.69 35.68
CA ASN A 158 -7.71 0.32 36.22
C ASN A 158 -9.07 0.22 35.50
N ILE A 159 -10.13 -0.06 36.26
CA ILE A 159 -11.50 -0.16 35.74
C ILE A 159 -12.33 0.96 36.38
N VAL A 160 -12.81 1.87 35.56
CA VAL A 160 -13.75 2.92 35.98
C VAL A 160 -15.16 2.45 35.61
N GLY A 161 -15.89 1.93 36.59
CA GLY A 161 -17.23 1.38 36.40
C GLY A 161 -17.43 0.09 37.21
N VAL A 162 -18.29 -0.78 36.70
CA VAL A 162 -18.61 -2.05 37.37
C VAL A 162 -17.78 -3.18 36.77
N SER A 163 -17.15 -3.96 37.66
CA SER A 163 -16.53 -5.23 37.27
C SER A 163 -17.38 -6.38 37.79
N THR A 164 -17.76 -7.31 36.89
CA THR A 164 -18.52 -8.50 37.25
C THR A 164 -17.65 -9.74 37.04
N PHE A 165 -17.48 -10.54 38.08
CA PHE A 165 -16.81 -11.82 38.03
C PHE A 165 -17.85 -12.92 38.20
N ALA A 166 -18.05 -13.74 37.18
CA ALA A 166 -18.98 -14.85 37.19
C ALA A 166 -18.45 -16.10 37.91
N SER A 167 -17.16 -16.06 38.30
CA SER A 167 -16.48 -17.13 39.02
C SER A 167 -15.64 -16.56 40.14
N ASN A 168 -14.77 -17.36 40.77
CA ASN A 168 -13.94 -16.97 41.89
C ASN A 168 -12.96 -15.87 41.51
N ILE A 169 -12.69 -14.97 42.48
CA ILE A 169 -11.56 -14.04 42.45
C ILE A 169 -10.45 -14.68 43.29
N ASP A 170 -9.29 -14.91 42.71
CA ASP A 170 -8.09 -15.35 43.40
C ASP A 170 -7.16 -14.14 43.57
N ALA A 171 -7.09 -13.60 44.79
CA ALA A 171 -6.23 -12.49 45.15
C ALA A 171 -5.07 -13.01 45.99
N ASN A 172 -3.89 -13.19 45.36
CA ASN A 172 -2.69 -13.69 46.04
C ASN A 172 -1.95 -12.64 46.86
N GLY A 173 -2.40 -11.40 46.85
CA GLY A 173 -1.94 -10.28 47.66
C GLY A 173 -3.06 -9.74 48.55
N ASP A 174 -2.90 -8.51 48.98
CA ASP A 174 -3.93 -7.85 49.79
C ASP A 174 -5.11 -7.42 48.91
N LEU A 175 -6.32 -7.54 49.44
CA LEU A 175 -7.52 -6.95 48.91
C LEU A 175 -7.90 -5.74 49.74
N ASP A 176 -7.71 -4.53 49.19
CA ASP A 176 -8.09 -3.28 49.82
C ASP A 176 -9.43 -2.79 49.23
N VAL A 177 -10.41 -2.56 50.11
CA VAL A 177 -11.74 -2.11 49.73
C VAL A 177 -12.10 -0.88 50.53
N ASP A 178 -12.04 0.27 49.88
CA ASP A 178 -12.35 1.58 50.55
C ASP A 178 -13.85 1.81 50.81
N GLY A 179 -14.71 1.00 50.21
CA GLY A 179 -16.17 1.15 50.30
C GLY A 179 -16.85 0.08 51.15
N HIS A 180 -18.18 0.02 51.02
CA HIS A 180 -18.97 -1.03 51.63
C HIS A 180 -18.75 -2.37 50.95
N THR A 181 -18.54 -3.42 51.78
CA THR A 181 -18.43 -4.81 51.32
C THR A 181 -19.58 -5.61 51.88
N GLU A 182 -20.34 -6.27 51.00
CA GLU A 182 -21.40 -7.21 51.38
C GLU A 182 -20.97 -8.63 50.98
N LEU A 183 -20.92 -9.51 51.96
CA LEU A 183 -20.48 -10.90 51.79
C LEU A 183 -21.51 -11.84 52.37
N ASP A 184 -22.00 -12.83 51.58
CA ASP A 184 -22.94 -13.83 52.05
C ASP A 184 -22.34 -14.79 53.07
N ASN A 185 -21.13 -15.22 52.82
CA ASN A 185 -20.39 -16.14 53.73
C ASN A 185 -18.90 -15.71 53.83
N VAL A 186 -18.37 -15.67 55.00
CA VAL A 186 -16.96 -15.40 55.26
C VAL A 186 -16.33 -16.57 56.00
N ASN A 187 -15.31 -17.20 55.44
CA ASN A 187 -14.48 -18.17 56.09
C ASN A 187 -13.04 -17.58 56.22
N VAL A 188 -12.62 -17.31 57.42
CA VAL A 188 -11.30 -16.73 57.68
C VAL A 188 -10.46 -17.74 58.46
N SER A 189 -9.36 -18.16 57.85
CA SER A 189 -8.37 -19.03 58.51
C SER A 189 -7.31 -18.29 59.33
N GLY A 190 -7.41 -16.97 59.38
CA GLY A 190 -6.50 -16.07 60.11
C GLY A 190 -7.21 -15.23 61.18
N ILE A 191 -6.73 -14.02 61.37
CA ILE A 191 -7.23 -13.08 62.38
C ILE A 191 -8.18 -12.09 61.72
N ILE A 192 -9.35 -11.87 62.30
CA ILE A 192 -10.22 -10.76 61.96
C ILE A 192 -9.96 -9.65 62.98
N THR A 193 -9.51 -8.48 62.53
CA THR A 193 -9.39 -7.29 63.36
C THR A 193 -10.43 -6.29 62.90
N SER A 194 -11.38 -5.92 63.77
CA SER A 194 -12.32 -4.84 63.53
C SER A 194 -11.92 -3.61 64.31
N ALA A 195 -11.78 -2.45 63.68
CA ALA A 195 -11.73 -1.19 64.38
C ALA A 195 -13.15 -0.81 64.81
N ALA A 196 -13.36 -0.51 66.09
CA ALA A 196 -14.64 0.05 66.52
C ALA A 196 -14.83 1.43 65.94
N ALA A 197 -16.03 1.72 65.46
CA ALA A 197 -16.42 3.04 64.96
C ALA A 197 -16.50 4.04 66.12
#